data_fee00fb675c5c4db385311cb80677b3b
#
_entry.id   fee00fb675c5c4db385311cb80677b3b
#
_cell.length_a   1.000
_cell.length_b   1.000
_cell.length_c   1.000
_cell.angle_alpha   90.00
_cell.angle_beta   90.00
_cell.angle_gamma   90.00
#
_symmetry.space_group_name_H-M   'P 1'
#
loop_
_entity.id
_entity.type
_entity.pdbx_description
1 polymer ?
#
loop_
_entity_poly.entity_id
_entity_poly.type
_entity_poly.pdbx_seq_one_letter_code
_entity_poly.pdbx_strand_id
1 'polypeptide(L)'
;MSHQVQIDYQGVAIQCQSVCEVAEKRLQELDEMLEKARESSTSLMNIQASEAYQAIQKAREDLSNQIQDVRAEAQSKAAHRDASVAGSLTKAQRLQQTVNTLSSQKIIEFNSLLQMLLLDSIQSNYQKLLNQGNGVVTVDDALKQFLDGIEDETLRQFTYIAYLQNTSLRGEALLEAGRALVGKTYEARLEEERSRIREELKAARVEASTIEEVTKASGGTAKEQIAAMQEAATTEIVGEKVRQKSLKIIMQAIKARGFVVDKNNIKIKRDTNEVIMVAQKASGEK
;
A
#
# COMPACT_ATOMS: atom_id res chain seq x y z
N MET A 1 -23.40 -20.65 -33.01
CA MET A 1 -23.50 -21.16 -31.63
C MET A 1 -23.21 -20.00 -30.68
N SER A 2 -24.22 -19.50 -29.98
CA SER A 2 -24.05 -18.40 -29.02
C SER A 2 -23.40 -18.99 -27.77
N HIS A 3 -22.14 -18.65 -27.50
CA HIS A 3 -21.53 -18.92 -26.23
C HIS A 3 -22.19 -17.99 -25.19
N GLN A 4 -23.10 -18.52 -24.37
CA GLN A 4 -23.56 -17.81 -23.18
C GLN A 4 -22.39 -17.76 -22.22
N VAL A 5 -21.85 -16.56 -22.01
CA VAL A 5 -20.89 -16.31 -20.92
C VAL A 5 -21.68 -16.39 -19.62
N GLN A 6 -21.50 -17.46 -18.89
CA GLN A 6 -22.09 -17.63 -17.56
C GLN A 6 -21.29 -16.78 -16.56
N ILE A 7 -21.88 -15.68 -16.09
CA ILE A 7 -21.24 -14.82 -15.09
C ILE A 7 -21.30 -15.51 -13.75
N ASP A 8 -20.14 -15.75 -13.14
CA ASP A 8 -20.06 -16.21 -11.75
C ASP A 8 -20.15 -15.02 -10.78
N TYR A 9 -21.37 -14.59 -10.50
CA TYR A 9 -21.66 -13.46 -9.60
C TYR A 9 -21.04 -13.62 -8.21
N GLN A 10 -21.05 -14.85 -7.68
CA GLN A 10 -20.48 -15.14 -6.35
C GLN A 10 -18.94 -15.10 -6.39
N GLY A 11 -18.32 -15.64 -7.43
CA GLY A 11 -16.87 -15.57 -7.63
C GLY A 11 -16.38 -14.13 -7.75
N VAL A 12 -17.09 -13.29 -8.50
CA VAL A 12 -16.76 -11.85 -8.62
C VAL A 12 -16.92 -11.13 -7.26
N ALA A 13 -17.98 -11.41 -6.50
CA ALA A 13 -18.16 -10.82 -5.17
C ALA A 13 -17.08 -11.26 -4.18
N ILE A 14 -16.67 -12.53 -4.20
CA ILE A 14 -15.56 -13.06 -3.38
C ILE A 14 -14.26 -12.35 -3.75
N GLN A 15 -13.99 -12.15 -5.03
CA GLN A 15 -12.82 -11.42 -5.51
C GLN A 15 -12.84 -9.96 -5.04
N CYS A 16 -13.97 -9.26 -5.20
CA CYS A 16 -14.17 -7.90 -4.72
C CYS A 16 -13.91 -7.80 -3.20
N GLN A 17 -14.50 -8.69 -2.41
CA GLN A 17 -14.28 -8.73 -0.98
C GLN A 17 -12.80 -8.95 -0.64
N SER A 18 -12.10 -9.83 -1.37
CA SER A 18 -10.68 -10.11 -1.11
C SER A 18 -9.80 -8.89 -1.42
N VAL A 19 -10.10 -8.12 -2.48
CA VAL A 19 -9.43 -6.85 -2.78
C VAL A 19 -9.66 -5.83 -1.66
N CYS A 20 -10.91 -5.70 -1.19
CA CYS A 20 -11.26 -4.80 -0.07
C CYS A 20 -10.49 -5.18 1.21
N GLU A 21 -10.38 -6.47 1.54
CA GLU A 21 -9.62 -6.94 2.71
C GLU A 21 -8.12 -6.59 2.63
N VAL A 22 -7.52 -6.67 1.43
CA VAL A 22 -6.12 -6.24 1.22
C VAL A 22 -5.99 -4.73 1.41
N ALA A 23 -6.91 -3.94 0.85
CA ALA A 23 -6.90 -2.49 1.00
C ALA A 23 -7.07 -2.06 2.47
N GLU A 24 -8.00 -2.68 3.22
CA GLU A 24 -8.19 -2.40 4.65
C GLU A 24 -6.94 -2.70 5.48
N LYS A 25 -6.28 -3.84 5.20
CA LYS A 25 -5.03 -4.18 5.89
C LYS A 25 -3.95 -3.11 5.64
N ARG A 26 -3.83 -2.61 4.41
CA ARG A 26 -2.92 -1.52 4.07
C ARG A 26 -3.22 -0.21 4.80
N LEU A 27 -4.50 0.12 4.98
CA LEU A 27 -4.90 1.29 5.77
C LEU A 27 -4.54 1.13 7.25
N GLN A 28 -4.65 -0.09 7.81
CA GLN A 28 -4.21 -0.36 9.19
C GLN A 28 -2.70 -0.21 9.35
N GLU A 29 -1.92 -0.71 8.40
CA GLU A 29 -0.46 -0.56 8.40
C GLU A 29 -0.05 0.92 8.26
N LEU A 30 -0.78 1.71 7.47
CA LEU A 30 -0.56 3.15 7.37
C LEU A 30 -0.81 3.83 8.73
N ASP A 31 -1.90 3.48 9.43
CA ASP A 31 -2.19 4.00 10.78
C ASP A 31 -1.03 3.72 11.75
N GLU A 32 -0.52 2.47 11.77
CA GLU A 32 0.60 2.10 12.62
C GLU A 32 1.88 2.90 12.31
N MET A 33 2.17 3.13 11.01
CA MET A 33 3.33 3.92 10.60
C MET A 33 3.18 5.39 11.00
N LEU A 34 2.00 5.97 10.82
CA LEU A 34 1.71 7.36 11.19
C LEU A 34 1.79 7.57 12.70
N GLU A 35 1.22 6.65 13.49
CA GLU A 35 1.31 6.73 14.95
C GLU A 35 2.75 6.63 15.43
N LYS A 36 3.55 5.69 14.93
CA LYS A 36 4.98 5.59 15.25
C LYS A 36 5.74 6.87 14.91
N ALA A 37 5.47 7.44 13.73
CA ALA A 37 6.10 8.70 13.32
C ALA A 37 5.70 9.86 14.24
N ARG A 38 4.42 9.95 14.62
CA ARG A 38 3.90 10.95 15.56
C ARG A 38 4.52 10.80 16.95
N GLU A 39 4.54 9.59 17.50
CA GLU A 39 5.09 9.32 18.84
C GLU A 39 6.58 9.63 18.92
N SER A 40 7.35 9.22 17.91
CA SER A 40 8.79 9.47 17.84
C SER A 40 9.15 10.96 17.64
N SER A 41 8.19 11.78 17.21
CA SER A 41 8.39 13.17 16.82
C SER A 41 7.46 14.13 17.58
N THR A 42 6.99 13.76 18.77
CA THR A 42 6.01 14.55 19.55
C THR A 42 6.47 16.01 19.76
N SER A 43 7.76 16.25 19.98
CA SER A 43 8.33 17.59 20.15
C SER A 43 8.35 18.43 18.86
N LEU A 44 8.16 17.81 17.70
CA LEU A 44 8.15 18.44 16.38
C LEU A 44 6.73 18.68 15.86
N MET A 45 5.71 18.22 16.56
CA MET A 45 4.31 18.36 16.16
C MET A 45 3.85 19.81 16.29
N ASN A 46 4.25 20.63 15.32
CA ASN A 46 3.76 22.00 15.12
C ASN A 46 2.41 21.99 14.38
N ILE A 47 1.88 23.17 14.07
CA ILE A 47 0.61 23.34 13.34
C ILE A 47 0.68 22.61 11.98
N GLN A 48 1.75 22.81 11.21
CA GLN A 48 1.92 22.24 9.87
C GLN A 48 1.98 20.70 9.91
N ALA A 49 2.74 20.10 10.84
CA ALA A 49 2.80 18.66 11.00
C ALA A 49 1.45 18.08 11.46
N SER A 50 0.74 18.80 12.33
CA SER A 50 -0.60 18.41 12.80
C SER A 50 -1.64 18.45 11.67
N GLU A 51 -1.62 19.48 10.83
CA GLU A 51 -2.50 19.59 9.65
C GLU A 51 -2.21 18.47 8.64
N ALA A 52 -0.93 18.20 8.35
CA ALA A 52 -0.53 17.11 7.45
C ALA A 52 -0.99 15.74 7.99
N TYR A 53 -0.80 15.47 9.28
CA TYR A 53 -1.29 14.27 9.94
C TYR A 53 -2.80 14.13 9.81
N GLN A 54 -3.56 15.18 10.15
CA GLN A 54 -5.02 15.18 10.06
C GLN A 54 -5.52 14.98 8.62
N ALA A 55 -4.86 15.56 7.64
CA ALA A 55 -5.21 15.40 6.23
C ALA A 55 -5.05 13.93 5.78
N ILE A 56 -3.99 13.25 6.21
CA ILE A 56 -3.78 11.83 5.91
C ILE A 56 -4.83 10.96 6.63
N GLN A 57 -5.12 11.25 7.90
CA GLN A 57 -6.15 10.53 8.67
C GLN A 57 -7.53 10.67 8.03
N LYS A 58 -7.90 11.87 7.59
CA LYS A 58 -9.15 12.10 6.88
C LYS A 58 -9.22 11.32 5.57
N ALA A 59 -8.18 11.37 4.75
CA ALA A 59 -8.12 10.61 3.50
C ALA A 59 -8.23 9.10 3.74
N ARG A 60 -7.60 8.60 4.80
CA ARG A 60 -7.69 7.21 5.24
C ARG A 60 -9.11 6.82 5.65
N GLU A 61 -9.79 7.66 6.42
CA GLU A 61 -11.17 7.43 6.86
C GLU A 61 -12.13 7.42 5.65
N ASP A 62 -12.02 8.38 4.76
CA ASP A 62 -12.82 8.45 3.54
C ASP A 62 -12.63 7.19 2.66
N LEU A 63 -11.39 6.69 2.52
CA LEU A 63 -11.10 5.46 1.78
C LEU A 63 -11.67 4.23 2.48
N SER A 64 -11.58 4.15 3.80
CA SER A 64 -12.17 3.06 4.59
C SER A 64 -13.68 2.96 4.38
N ASN A 65 -14.39 4.09 4.42
CA ASN A 65 -15.83 4.15 4.18
C ASN A 65 -16.17 3.70 2.76
N GLN A 66 -15.46 4.21 1.74
CA GLN A 66 -15.67 3.80 0.34
C GLN A 66 -15.42 2.30 0.12
N ILE A 67 -14.42 1.71 0.78
CA ILE A 67 -14.14 0.27 0.71
C ILE A 67 -15.29 -0.54 1.30
N GLN A 68 -15.84 -0.11 2.44
CA GLN A 68 -17.00 -0.76 3.06
C GLN A 68 -18.24 -0.69 2.17
N ASP A 69 -18.51 0.47 1.58
CA ASP A 69 -19.64 0.67 0.65
C ASP A 69 -19.53 -0.23 -0.58
N VAL A 70 -18.36 -0.29 -1.21
CA VAL A 70 -18.12 -1.14 -2.39
C VAL A 70 -18.24 -2.62 -2.04
N ARG A 71 -17.80 -3.04 -0.84
CA ARG A 71 -17.97 -4.40 -0.35
C ARG A 71 -19.45 -4.77 -0.20
N ALA A 72 -20.24 -3.91 0.45
CA ALA A 72 -21.67 -4.11 0.64
C ALA A 72 -22.42 -4.12 -0.71
N GLU A 73 -22.08 -3.19 -1.61
CA GLU A 73 -22.61 -3.13 -2.98
C GLU A 73 -22.37 -4.44 -3.74
N ALA A 74 -21.15 -4.98 -3.70
CA ALA A 74 -20.80 -6.22 -4.39
C ALA A 74 -21.56 -7.43 -3.85
N GLN A 75 -21.72 -7.52 -2.54
CA GLN A 75 -22.49 -8.60 -1.89
C GLN A 75 -23.97 -8.54 -2.26
N SER A 76 -24.58 -7.36 -2.23
CA SER A 76 -25.98 -7.14 -2.60
C SER A 76 -26.22 -7.50 -4.07
N LYS A 77 -25.38 -7.00 -4.98
CA LYS A 77 -25.50 -7.30 -6.41
C LYS A 77 -25.34 -8.78 -6.73
N ALA A 78 -24.40 -9.47 -6.09
CA ALA A 78 -24.22 -10.90 -6.28
C ALA A 78 -25.44 -11.70 -5.76
N ALA A 79 -26.04 -11.31 -4.64
CA ALA A 79 -27.25 -11.95 -4.11
C ALA A 79 -28.44 -11.82 -5.09
N HIS A 80 -28.55 -10.69 -5.79
CA HIS A 80 -29.59 -10.44 -6.79
C HIS A 80 -29.22 -10.92 -8.21
N ARG A 81 -28.06 -11.54 -8.39
CA ARG A 81 -27.50 -11.97 -9.70
C ARG A 81 -27.39 -10.82 -10.70
N ASP A 82 -26.98 -9.66 -10.23
CA ASP A 82 -26.82 -8.45 -11.02
C ASP A 82 -25.43 -8.44 -11.69
N ALA A 83 -25.39 -8.38 -13.02
CA ALA A 83 -24.15 -8.36 -13.80
C ALA A 83 -23.26 -7.14 -13.49
N SER A 84 -23.81 -6.07 -12.95
CA SER A 84 -23.06 -4.87 -12.56
C SER A 84 -22.12 -5.11 -11.36
N VAL A 85 -22.11 -6.30 -10.72
CA VAL A 85 -21.14 -6.70 -9.70
C VAL A 85 -19.71 -6.60 -10.20
N ALA A 86 -19.43 -6.79 -11.49
CA ALA A 86 -18.12 -6.59 -12.10
C ALA A 86 -17.63 -5.12 -11.98
N GLY A 87 -18.56 -4.15 -12.03
CA GLY A 87 -18.26 -2.75 -11.78
C GLY A 87 -17.82 -2.48 -10.33
N SER A 88 -18.39 -3.19 -9.37
CA SER A 88 -17.98 -3.09 -7.95
C SER A 88 -16.57 -3.65 -7.75
N LEU A 89 -16.18 -4.72 -8.44
CA LEU A 89 -14.80 -5.23 -8.43
C LEU A 89 -13.81 -4.19 -8.99
N THR A 90 -14.15 -3.56 -10.13
CA THR A 90 -13.31 -2.50 -10.72
C THR A 90 -13.15 -1.31 -9.76
N LYS A 91 -14.23 -0.91 -9.06
CA LYS A 91 -14.15 0.13 -8.02
C LYS A 91 -13.22 -0.28 -6.88
N ALA A 92 -13.35 -1.51 -6.37
CA ALA A 92 -12.48 -2.02 -5.31
C ALA A 92 -11.00 -2.01 -5.71
N GLN A 93 -10.67 -2.43 -6.95
CA GLN A 93 -9.31 -2.39 -7.47
C GLN A 93 -8.73 -0.96 -7.54
N ARG A 94 -9.54 0.01 -7.99
CA ARG A 94 -9.13 1.43 -8.00
C ARG A 94 -8.90 1.97 -6.59
N LEU A 95 -9.78 1.65 -5.65
CA LEU A 95 -9.61 2.05 -4.26
C LEU A 95 -8.33 1.43 -3.66
N GLN A 96 -8.06 0.17 -3.93
CA GLN A 96 -6.85 -0.49 -3.49
C GLN A 96 -5.58 0.16 -4.06
N GLN A 97 -5.56 0.56 -5.33
CA GLN A 97 -4.46 1.33 -5.92
C GLN A 97 -4.30 2.70 -5.25
N THR A 98 -5.40 3.40 -4.95
CA THR A 98 -5.38 4.67 -4.20
C THR A 98 -4.82 4.49 -2.80
N VAL A 99 -5.21 3.42 -2.10
CA VAL A 99 -4.65 3.05 -0.78
C VAL A 99 -3.16 2.79 -0.85
N ASN A 100 -2.69 2.05 -1.86
CA ASN A 100 -1.25 1.81 -2.06
C ASN A 100 -0.48 3.12 -2.27
N THR A 101 -1.03 4.03 -3.08
CA THR A 101 -0.43 5.36 -3.31
C THR A 101 -0.39 6.17 -2.01
N LEU A 102 -1.49 6.20 -1.26
CA LEU A 102 -1.56 6.89 0.03
C LEU A 102 -0.51 6.35 1.00
N SER A 103 -0.43 5.03 1.17
CA SER A 103 0.48 4.40 2.14
C SER A 103 1.96 4.51 1.76
N SER A 104 2.29 4.57 0.47
CA SER A 104 3.68 4.66 0.02
C SER A 104 4.19 6.10 -0.10
N GLN A 105 3.35 7.02 -0.59
CA GLN A 105 3.78 8.41 -0.82
C GLN A 105 3.57 9.31 0.40
N LYS A 106 2.39 9.26 1.00
CA LYS A 106 2.05 10.18 2.09
C LYS A 106 2.84 9.93 3.36
N ILE A 107 3.21 8.69 3.65
CA ILE A 107 4.11 8.41 4.78
C ILE A 107 5.52 8.97 4.55
N ILE A 108 6.02 8.92 3.30
CA ILE A 108 7.32 9.53 2.96
C ILE A 108 7.25 11.05 3.09
N GLU A 109 6.20 11.68 2.55
CA GLU A 109 5.98 13.13 2.66
C GLU A 109 5.88 13.57 4.13
N PHE A 110 5.14 12.84 4.95
CA PHE A 110 5.01 13.16 6.38
C PHE A 110 6.33 13.00 7.13
N ASN A 111 7.06 11.91 6.89
CA ASN A 111 8.37 11.69 7.51
C ASN A 111 9.39 12.74 7.05
N SER A 112 9.38 13.15 5.78
CA SER A 112 10.25 14.21 5.27
C SER A 112 9.93 15.56 5.92
N LEU A 113 8.64 15.86 6.13
CA LEU A 113 8.22 17.06 6.87
C LEU A 113 8.75 17.06 8.29
N LEU A 114 8.62 15.94 9.03
CA LEU A 114 9.16 15.81 10.38
C LEU A 114 10.69 15.98 10.42
N GLN A 115 11.39 15.38 9.46
CA GLN A 115 12.84 15.54 9.32
C GLN A 115 13.24 16.99 9.05
N MET A 116 12.51 17.67 8.17
CA MET A 116 12.72 19.10 7.88
C MET A 116 12.56 19.93 9.15
N LEU A 117 11.47 19.74 9.90
CA LEU A 117 11.22 20.46 11.15
C LEU A 117 12.28 20.19 12.23
N LEU A 118 12.78 18.95 12.30
CA LEU A 118 13.88 18.60 13.20
C LEU A 118 15.15 19.36 12.86
N LEU A 119 15.56 19.34 11.59
CA LEU A 119 16.77 20.02 11.11
C LEU A 119 16.68 21.54 11.27
N ASP A 120 15.53 22.13 10.97
CA ASP A 120 15.26 23.55 11.16
C ASP A 120 15.35 23.97 12.63
N SER A 121 14.78 23.15 13.53
CA SER A 121 14.90 23.34 14.98
C SER A 121 16.36 23.28 15.46
N ILE A 122 17.13 22.29 15.00
CA ILE A 122 18.54 22.15 15.33
C ILE A 122 19.33 23.36 14.84
N GLN A 123 19.12 23.78 13.59
CA GLN A 123 19.81 24.94 13.01
C GLN A 123 19.44 26.23 13.73
N SER A 124 18.15 26.44 14.03
CA SER A 124 17.69 27.60 14.79
C SER A 124 18.33 27.66 16.19
N ASN A 125 18.41 26.52 16.88
CA ASN A 125 19.06 26.45 18.20
C ASN A 125 20.57 26.69 18.10
N TYR A 126 21.25 26.14 17.09
CA TYR A 126 22.66 26.38 16.84
C TYR A 126 22.96 27.86 16.57
N GLN A 127 22.14 28.52 15.73
CA GLN A 127 22.25 29.95 15.44
C GLN A 127 22.00 30.81 16.69
N LYS A 128 21.05 30.44 17.56
CA LYS A 128 20.83 31.12 18.84
C LYS A 128 22.03 31.01 19.76
N LEU A 129 22.73 29.87 19.79
CA LEU A 129 23.96 29.67 20.57
C LEU A 129 25.13 30.48 20.02
N LEU A 130 25.26 30.58 18.68
CA LEU A 130 26.30 31.40 18.05
C LEU A 130 26.04 32.89 18.17
N ASN A 131 24.77 33.30 18.11
CA ASN A 131 24.35 34.70 18.12
C ASN A 131 23.82 35.14 19.49
N GLN A 132 24.50 34.81 20.60
CA GLN A 132 24.16 35.43 21.91
C GLN A 132 24.19 36.97 21.87
N GLY A 133 23.89 37.55 20.74
CA GLY A 133 23.89 38.99 20.54
C GLY A 133 23.06 39.58 19.43
N ASN A 134 22.73 38.96 18.31
CA ASN A 134 21.92 39.64 17.30
C ASN A 134 21.40 38.74 16.18
N GLY A 135 20.08 38.80 15.94
CA GLY A 135 19.46 38.63 14.64
C GLY A 135 18.86 37.24 14.38
N VAL A 136 17.54 37.24 14.14
CA VAL A 136 16.78 36.15 13.54
C VAL A 136 17.36 35.87 12.15
N VAL A 137 17.83 34.64 11.88
CA VAL A 137 18.17 34.21 10.53
C VAL A 137 16.85 34.05 9.78
N THR A 138 16.53 35.02 8.95
CA THR A 138 15.49 34.89 7.92
C THR A 138 16.00 33.93 6.85
N VAL A 139 15.18 32.97 6.45
CA VAL A 139 15.39 32.19 5.22
C VAL A 139 15.60 33.23 4.10
N ASP A 140 16.70 33.11 3.37
CA ASP A 140 17.03 33.97 2.26
C ASP A 140 15.85 34.00 1.27
N ASP A 141 15.33 35.18 0.96
CA ASP A 141 14.18 35.34 0.05
C ASP A 141 14.43 34.67 -1.31
N ALA A 142 15.71 34.65 -1.76
CA ALA A 142 16.10 33.94 -2.97
C ALA A 142 15.94 32.41 -2.84
N LEU A 143 16.27 31.85 -1.69
CA LEU A 143 16.03 30.41 -1.43
C LEU A 143 14.53 30.10 -1.41
N LYS A 144 13.74 30.94 -0.78
CA LYS A 144 12.28 30.77 -0.75
C LYS A 144 11.69 30.78 -2.15
N GLN A 145 12.03 31.77 -2.96
CA GLN A 145 11.59 31.84 -4.36
C GLN A 145 12.04 30.61 -5.18
N PHE A 146 13.26 30.13 -4.95
CA PHE A 146 13.77 28.92 -5.60
C PHE A 146 12.94 27.67 -5.21
N LEU A 147 12.66 27.49 -3.92
CA LEU A 147 11.86 26.36 -3.43
C LEU A 147 10.41 26.44 -3.91
N ASP A 148 9.81 27.63 -3.90
CA ASP A 148 8.43 27.84 -4.37
C ASP A 148 8.28 27.54 -5.87
N GLY A 149 9.36 27.61 -6.65
CA GLY A 149 9.41 27.22 -8.06
C GLY A 149 9.45 25.69 -8.31
N ILE A 150 9.61 24.88 -7.27
CA ILE A 150 9.59 23.42 -7.39
C ILE A 150 8.15 22.92 -7.23
N GLU A 151 7.55 22.41 -8.31
CA GLU A 151 6.15 21.94 -8.31
C GLU A 151 5.95 20.66 -7.48
N ASP A 152 6.91 19.71 -7.53
CA ASP A 152 6.88 18.46 -6.77
C ASP A 152 7.14 18.74 -5.29
N GLU A 153 6.11 18.56 -4.45
CA GLU A 153 6.18 18.80 -3.01
C GLU A 153 7.24 17.95 -2.31
N THR A 154 7.35 16.67 -2.68
CA THR A 154 8.38 15.78 -2.16
C THR A 154 9.77 16.29 -2.47
N LEU A 155 10.02 16.64 -3.74
CA LEU A 155 11.31 17.19 -4.15
C LEU A 155 11.61 18.53 -3.47
N ARG A 156 10.61 19.40 -3.30
CA ARG A 156 10.74 20.68 -2.59
C ARG A 156 11.21 20.47 -1.15
N GLN A 157 10.56 19.58 -0.41
CA GLN A 157 10.92 19.26 0.98
C GLN A 157 12.34 18.69 1.06
N PHE A 158 12.70 17.74 0.22
CA PHE A 158 14.05 17.17 0.21
C PHE A 158 15.13 18.15 -0.26
N THR A 159 14.79 19.08 -1.15
CA THR A 159 15.70 20.17 -1.53
C THR A 159 15.95 21.11 -0.36
N TYR A 160 14.94 21.43 0.44
CA TYR A 160 15.12 22.19 1.67
C TYR A 160 15.93 21.43 2.72
N ILE A 161 15.69 20.13 2.89
CA ILE A 161 16.53 19.27 3.76
C ILE A 161 17.98 19.29 3.30
N ALA A 162 18.26 19.20 2.00
CA ALA A 162 19.61 19.31 1.45
C ALA A 162 20.28 20.66 1.78
N TYR A 163 19.51 21.75 1.70
CA TYR A 163 20.00 23.06 2.12
C TYR A 163 20.32 23.10 3.62
N LEU A 164 19.46 22.57 4.48
CA LEU A 164 19.68 22.53 5.92
C LEU A 164 20.91 21.70 6.31
N GLN A 165 21.20 20.64 5.55
CA GLN A 165 22.41 19.83 5.73
C GLN A 165 23.69 20.55 5.23
N ASN A 166 23.59 21.35 4.18
CA ASN A 166 24.68 22.11 3.62
C ASN A 166 24.20 23.46 3.08
N THR A 167 24.27 24.47 3.94
CA THR A 167 23.80 25.83 3.64
C THR A 167 24.58 26.56 2.54
N SER A 168 25.67 26.00 2.02
CA SER A 168 26.42 26.56 0.88
C SER A 168 25.84 26.18 -0.48
N LEU A 169 25.00 25.15 -0.56
CA LEU A 169 24.39 24.71 -1.81
C LEU A 169 23.37 25.73 -2.34
N ARG A 170 23.40 25.98 -3.65
CA ARG A 170 22.49 26.90 -4.36
C ARG A 170 22.12 26.37 -5.75
N GLY A 171 20.97 26.80 -6.26
CA GLY A 171 20.54 26.55 -7.64
C GLY A 171 20.50 25.07 -7.99
N GLU A 172 21.06 24.70 -9.14
CA GLU A 172 21.03 23.32 -9.64
C GLU A 172 21.75 22.34 -8.71
N ALA A 173 22.86 22.72 -8.08
CA ALA A 173 23.57 21.84 -7.14
C ALA A 173 22.70 21.50 -5.91
N LEU A 174 21.87 22.44 -5.46
CA LEU A 174 20.92 22.22 -4.38
C LEU A 174 19.78 21.29 -4.83
N LEU A 175 19.26 21.48 -6.04
CA LEU A 175 18.22 20.63 -6.61
C LEU A 175 18.70 19.20 -6.82
N GLU A 176 19.91 19.01 -7.33
CA GLU A 176 20.55 17.69 -7.48
C GLU A 176 20.73 16.98 -6.13
N ALA A 177 21.14 17.71 -5.08
CA ALA A 177 21.23 17.15 -3.73
C ALA A 177 19.85 16.73 -3.21
N GLY A 178 18.81 17.51 -3.47
CA GLY A 178 17.42 17.15 -3.17
C GLY A 178 16.98 15.87 -3.88
N ARG A 179 17.22 15.77 -5.19
CA ARG A 179 16.93 14.55 -5.99
C ARG A 179 17.65 13.32 -5.45
N ALA A 180 18.93 13.47 -5.08
CA ALA A 180 19.71 12.39 -4.51
C ALA A 180 19.13 11.88 -3.17
N LEU A 181 18.64 12.80 -2.32
CA LEU A 181 17.98 12.44 -1.06
C LEU A 181 16.64 11.73 -1.29
N VAL A 182 15.83 12.19 -2.25
CA VAL A 182 14.59 11.50 -2.66
C VAL A 182 14.93 10.08 -3.10
N GLY A 183 15.90 9.90 -4.00
CA GLY A 183 16.33 8.58 -4.48
C GLY A 183 16.69 7.64 -3.34
N LYS A 184 17.58 8.06 -2.44
CA LYS A 184 17.99 7.27 -1.26
C LYS A 184 16.82 6.89 -0.35
N THR A 185 15.88 7.80 -0.15
CA THR A 185 14.71 7.55 0.69
C THR A 185 13.79 6.49 0.07
N TYR A 186 13.55 6.56 -1.24
CA TYR A 186 12.77 5.55 -1.94
C TYR A 186 13.50 4.20 -2.02
N GLU A 187 14.83 4.17 -2.15
CA GLU A 187 15.62 2.93 -2.10
C GLU A 187 15.51 2.25 -0.72
N ALA A 188 15.65 3.01 0.37
CA ALA A 188 15.45 2.48 1.71
C ALA A 188 14.02 1.94 1.89
N ARG A 189 13.02 2.68 1.42
CA ARG A 189 11.62 2.27 1.47
C ARG A 189 11.34 1.02 0.63
N LEU A 190 12.01 0.85 -0.50
CA LEU A 190 11.89 -0.34 -1.35
C LEU A 190 12.28 -1.61 -0.59
N GLU A 191 13.36 -1.58 0.19
CA GLU A 191 13.79 -2.73 0.98
C GLU A 191 12.80 -3.06 2.13
N GLU A 192 12.29 -2.04 2.80
CA GLU A 192 11.23 -2.22 3.80
C GLU A 192 9.97 -2.85 3.20
N GLU A 193 9.49 -2.30 2.06
CA GLU A 193 8.34 -2.82 1.33
C GLU A 193 8.57 -4.25 0.84
N ARG A 194 9.75 -4.55 0.33
CA ARG A 194 10.13 -5.90 -0.10
C ARG A 194 10.03 -6.91 1.05
N SER A 195 10.54 -6.53 2.21
CA SER A 195 10.47 -7.38 3.40
C SER A 195 9.03 -7.57 3.86
N ARG A 196 8.23 -6.50 3.90
CA ARG A 196 6.84 -6.52 4.30
C ARG A 196 5.99 -7.37 3.34
N ILE A 197 6.09 -7.16 2.04
CA ILE A 197 5.36 -7.92 1.01
C ILE A 197 5.72 -9.41 1.09
N ARG A 198 6.99 -9.74 1.35
CA ARG A 198 7.40 -11.13 1.53
C ARG A 198 6.67 -11.80 2.70
N GLU A 199 6.53 -11.12 3.82
CA GLU A 199 5.79 -11.65 4.97
C GLU A 199 4.28 -11.75 4.70
N GLU A 200 3.70 -10.80 3.97
CA GLU A 200 2.28 -10.85 3.60
C GLU A 200 1.97 -12.02 2.66
N LEU A 201 2.81 -12.25 1.65
CA LEU A 201 2.65 -13.36 0.72
C LEU A 201 2.80 -14.71 1.44
N LYS A 202 3.74 -14.82 2.38
CA LYS A 202 3.87 -16.01 3.25
C LYS A 202 2.63 -16.23 4.09
N ALA A 203 2.12 -15.17 4.74
CA ALA A 203 0.90 -15.24 5.56
C ALA A 203 -0.34 -15.64 4.73
N ALA A 204 -0.39 -15.21 3.46
CA ALA A 204 -1.42 -15.62 2.50
C ALA A 204 -1.21 -17.04 1.96
N ARG A 205 -0.11 -17.72 2.28
CA ARG A 205 0.28 -19.05 1.81
C ARG A 205 0.59 -19.12 0.32
N VAL A 206 1.09 -18.03 -0.23
CA VAL A 206 1.61 -18.00 -1.60
C VAL A 206 2.90 -18.84 -1.68
N GLU A 207 3.15 -19.46 -2.81
CA GLU A 207 4.30 -20.34 -3.03
C GLU A 207 5.63 -19.58 -2.99
N ALA A 208 6.69 -20.22 -2.48
CA ALA A 208 7.98 -19.59 -2.28
C ALA A 208 8.59 -19.05 -3.59
N SER A 209 8.45 -19.79 -4.71
CA SER A 209 8.89 -19.33 -6.03
C SER A 209 8.21 -18.05 -6.50
N THR A 210 6.88 -17.96 -6.29
CA THR A 210 6.09 -16.77 -6.61
C THR A 210 6.48 -15.59 -5.70
N ILE A 211 6.75 -15.85 -4.40
CA ILE A 211 7.22 -14.83 -3.48
C ILE A 211 8.56 -14.23 -3.96
N GLU A 212 9.48 -15.07 -4.39
CA GLU A 212 10.77 -14.62 -4.92
C GLU A 212 10.58 -13.80 -6.21
N GLU A 213 9.71 -14.25 -7.11
CA GLU A 213 9.40 -13.53 -8.35
C GLU A 213 8.79 -12.16 -8.09
N VAL A 214 7.75 -12.09 -7.25
CA VAL A 214 7.07 -10.83 -6.90
C VAL A 214 8.01 -9.86 -6.20
N THR A 215 8.90 -10.34 -5.32
CA THR A 215 9.82 -9.49 -4.57
C THR A 215 11.14 -9.20 -5.29
N LYS A 216 11.37 -9.81 -6.47
CA LYS A 216 12.50 -9.53 -7.33
C LYS A 216 12.23 -8.27 -8.14
N ALA A 217 12.61 -7.12 -7.59
CA ALA A 217 12.48 -5.86 -8.30
C ALA A 217 13.33 -5.85 -9.58
N SER A 218 12.75 -5.43 -10.70
CA SER A 218 13.44 -5.37 -11.99
C SER A 218 13.09 -4.10 -12.74
N GLY A 219 14.08 -3.21 -12.92
CA GLY A 219 13.99 -2.02 -13.76
C GLY A 219 13.18 -0.86 -13.17
N GLY A 220 13.42 0.35 -13.66
CA GLY A 220 12.73 1.55 -13.21
C GLY A 220 13.26 2.15 -11.90
N THR A 221 12.62 3.22 -11.46
CA THR A 221 12.92 3.90 -10.20
C THR A 221 12.42 3.07 -9.01
N ALA A 222 12.98 3.28 -7.82
CA ALA A 222 12.53 2.60 -6.60
C ALA A 222 11.04 2.84 -6.33
N LYS A 223 10.51 4.03 -6.63
CA LYS A 223 9.07 4.34 -6.55
C LYS A 223 8.23 3.46 -7.46
N GLU A 224 8.66 3.28 -8.72
CA GLU A 224 7.96 2.41 -9.69
C GLU A 224 8.05 0.94 -9.30
N GLN A 225 9.19 0.50 -8.78
CA GLN A 225 9.38 -0.86 -8.27
C GLN A 225 8.47 -1.15 -7.07
N ILE A 226 8.33 -0.22 -6.13
CA ILE A 226 7.38 -0.33 -5.01
C ILE A 226 5.96 -0.52 -5.54
N ALA A 227 5.51 0.33 -6.46
CA ALA A 227 4.17 0.27 -7.02
C ALA A 227 3.90 -1.07 -7.74
N ALA A 228 4.81 -1.50 -8.60
CA ALA A 228 4.71 -2.77 -9.33
C ALA A 228 4.68 -3.98 -8.39
N MET A 229 5.53 -3.98 -7.37
CA MET A 229 5.60 -5.05 -6.38
C MET A 229 4.33 -5.13 -5.51
N GLN A 230 3.77 -3.98 -5.12
CA GLN A 230 2.49 -3.92 -4.39
C GLN A 230 1.32 -4.44 -5.23
N GLU A 231 1.27 -4.10 -6.52
CA GLU A 231 0.25 -4.59 -7.44
C GLU A 231 0.35 -6.11 -7.66
N ALA A 232 1.55 -6.61 -7.94
CA ALA A 232 1.80 -8.03 -8.11
C ALA A 232 1.45 -8.81 -6.83
N ALA A 233 1.89 -8.35 -5.67
CA ALA A 233 1.57 -8.97 -4.39
C ALA A 233 0.06 -9.01 -4.12
N THR A 234 -0.65 -7.93 -4.42
CA THR A 234 -2.11 -7.87 -4.27
C THR A 234 -2.79 -8.92 -5.15
N THR A 235 -2.35 -9.05 -6.41
CA THR A 235 -2.88 -10.04 -7.35
C THR A 235 -2.72 -11.46 -6.80
N GLU A 236 -1.54 -11.81 -6.31
CA GLU A 236 -1.26 -13.13 -5.76
C GLU A 236 -2.05 -13.40 -4.46
N ILE A 237 -2.10 -12.44 -3.54
CA ILE A 237 -2.86 -12.57 -2.29
C ILE A 237 -4.35 -12.74 -2.56
N VAL A 238 -4.91 -11.94 -3.47
CA VAL A 238 -6.31 -12.03 -3.87
C VAL A 238 -6.60 -13.37 -4.52
N GLY A 239 -5.75 -13.81 -5.45
CA GLY A 239 -5.87 -15.11 -6.12
C GLY A 239 -5.89 -16.27 -5.12
N GLU A 240 -4.98 -16.28 -4.14
CA GLU A 240 -4.93 -17.32 -3.12
C GLU A 240 -6.13 -17.27 -2.17
N LYS A 241 -6.58 -16.09 -1.75
CA LYS A 241 -7.80 -15.93 -0.94
C LYS A 241 -9.05 -16.42 -1.67
N VAL A 242 -9.21 -16.10 -2.95
CA VAL A 242 -10.32 -16.59 -3.79
C VAL A 242 -10.27 -18.09 -3.88
N ARG A 243 -9.09 -18.69 -4.14
CA ARG A 243 -8.89 -20.13 -4.21
C ARG A 243 -9.30 -20.82 -2.90
N GLN A 244 -8.86 -20.32 -1.76
CA GLN A 244 -9.19 -20.87 -0.44
C GLN A 244 -10.68 -20.76 -0.13
N LYS A 245 -11.33 -19.63 -0.44
CA LYS A 245 -12.78 -19.45 -0.24
C LYS A 245 -13.59 -20.38 -1.15
N SER A 246 -13.22 -20.50 -2.42
CA SER A 246 -13.86 -21.41 -3.37
C SER A 246 -13.72 -22.88 -2.95
N LEU A 247 -12.53 -23.29 -2.53
CA LEU A 247 -12.29 -24.62 -1.96
C LEU A 247 -13.20 -24.91 -0.76
N LYS A 248 -13.33 -23.96 0.15
CA LYS A 248 -14.19 -24.11 1.33
C LYS A 248 -15.65 -24.31 0.94
N ILE A 249 -16.15 -23.54 -0.04
CA ILE A 249 -17.54 -23.66 -0.53
C ILE A 249 -17.76 -25.02 -1.19
N ILE A 250 -16.85 -25.46 -2.05
CA ILE A 250 -16.94 -26.75 -2.74
C ILE A 250 -16.89 -27.90 -1.73
N MET A 251 -15.98 -27.84 -0.75
CA MET A 251 -15.91 -28.87 0.31
C MET A 251 -17.19 -28.93 1.14
N GLN A 252 -17.78 -27.78 1.46
CA GLN A 252 -19.07 -27.75 2.18
C GLN A 252 -20.20 -28.37 1.35
N ALA A 253 -20.28 -28.06 0.06
CA ALA A 253 -21.27 -28.62 -0.85
C ALA A 253 -21.12 -30.15 -1.02
N ILE A 254 -19.89 -30.64 -1.11
CA ILE A 254 -19.57 -32.08 -1.18
C ILE A 254 -19.97 -32.79 0.10
N LYS A 255 -19.61 -32.23 1.26
CA LYS A 255 -20.00 -32.76 2.56
C LYS A 255 -21.52 -32.81 2.77
N ALA A 256 -22.23 -31.76 2.36
CA ALA A 256 -23.68 -31.67 2.44
C ALA A 256 -24.40 -32.80 1.63
N ARG A 257 -23.71 -33.34 0.61
CA ARG A 257 -24.19 -34.48 -0.21
C ARG A 257 -23.73 -35.84 0.33
N GLY A 258 -23.17 -35.91 1.54
CA GLY A 258 -22.75 -37.15 2.20
C GLY A 258 -21.41 -37.71 1.73
N PHE A 259 -20.60 -36.92 1.01
CA PHE A 259 -19.26 -37.32 0.61
C PHE A 259 -18.21 -36.83 1.62
N VAL A 260 -17.15 -37.62 1.77
CA VAL A 260 -15.96 -37.28 2.57
C VAL A 260 -14.83 -36.98 1.64
N VAL A 261 -14.16 -35.83 1.86
CA VAL A 261 -12.94 -35.45 1.14
C VAL A 261 -11.78 -35.54 2.12
N ASP A 262 -10.82 -36.41 1.81
CA ASP A 262 -9.54 -36.44 2.52
C ASP A 262 -8.67 -35.28 2.02
N LYS A 263 -8.07 -34.54 2.97
CA LYS A 263 -7.15 -33.43 2.64
C LYS A 263 -5.97 -33.87 1.76
N ASN A 264 -5.52 -35.11 1.91
CA ASN A 264 -4.42 -35.67 1.12
C ASN A 264 -4.80 -35.92 -0.35
N ASN A 265 -6.10 -35.93 -0.66
CA ASN A 265 -6.64 -36.13 -1.99
C ASN A 265 -7.00 -34.82 -2.70
N ILE A 266 -6.57 -33.69 -2.18
CA ILE A 266 -6.73 -32.38 -2.80
C ILE A 266 -5.41 -32.04 -3.49
N LYS A 267 -5.41 -31.94 -4.82
CA LYS A 267 -4.29 -31.47 -5.64
C LYS A 267 -4.64 -30.12 -6.22
N ILE A 268 -3.75 -29.16 -6.01
CA ILE A 268 -3.87 -27.80 -6.56
C ILE A 268 -2.87 -27.70 -7.69
N LYS A 269 -3.35 -27.47 -8.92
CA LYS A 269 -2.53 -27.09 -10.06
C LYS A 269 -2.59 -25.59 -10.21
N ARG A 270 -1.51 -24.93 -9.86
CA ARG A 270 -1.45 -23.46 -9.79
C ARG A 270 -1.29 -22.81 -11.16
N ASP A 271 -0.61 -23.47 -12.07
CA ASP A 271 -0.40 -23.10 -13.47
C ASP A 271 -1.74 -22.97 -14.24
N THR A 272 -2.70 -23.85 -13.97
CA THR A 272 -4.02 -23.85 -14.58
C THR A 272 -5.14 -23.33 -13.67
N ASN A 273 -4.85 -22.94 -12.45
CA ASN A 273 -5.83 -22.61 -11.41
C ASN A 273 -6.84 -23.74 -11.13
N GLU A 274 -6.48 -24.98 -11.46
CA GLU A 274 -7.34 -26.16 -11.24
C GLU A 274 -7.14 -26.73 -9.85
N VAL A 275 -8.25 -27.12 -9.23
CA VAL A 275 -8.25 -27.88 -7.98
C VAL A 275 -8.91 -29.23 -8.27
N ILE A 276 -8.12 -30.30 -8.14
CA ILE A 276 -8.58 -31.66 -8.29
C ILE A 276 -8.85 -32.21 -6.89
N MET A 277 -10.09 -32.63 -6.64
CA MET A 277 -10.49 -33.25 -5.39
C MET A 277 -11.09 -34.63 -5.65
N VAL A 278 -10.66 -35.62 -4.87
CA VAL A 278 -11.28 -36.93 -4.88
C VAL A 278 -12.17 -37.06 -3.65
N ALA A 279 -13.48 -37.14 -3.90
CA ALA A 279 -14.49 -37.32 -2.85
C ALA A 279 -14.95 -38.79 -2.85
N GLN A 280 -15.11 -39.38 -1.64
CA GLN A 280 -15.62 -40.73 -1.47
C GLN A 280 -16.94 -40.68 -0.71
N LYS A 281 -17.95 -41.49 -1.10
CA LYS A 281 -19.13 -41.68 -0.27
C LYS A 281 -18.74 -42.38 1.04
N ALA A 282 -19.44 -42.06 2.13
CA ALA A 282 -19.26 -42.70 3.42
C ALA A 282 -19.47 -44.25 3.36
N SER A 283 -20.18 -44.73 2.33
CA SER A 283 -20.38 -46.14 1.99
C SER A 283 -19.18 -46.83 1.32
N GLY A 284 -18.07 -46.11 1.05
CA GLY A 284 -16.92 -46.65 0.34
C GLY A 284 -17.02 -46.64 -1.19
N GLU A 285 -18.10 -46.17 -1.77
CA GLU A 285 -18.22 -45.96 -3.23
C GLU A 285 -17.45 -44.69 -3.65
N LYS A 286 -16.60 -44.87 -4.67
CA LYS A 286 -15.80 -43.74 -5.26
C LYS A 286 -16.58 -42.99 -6.33
#